data_0f127c4df942d4f1de6deb4655070b2f
#
_entry.id   0f127c4df942d4f1de6deb4655070b2f
#
_cell.length_a   1.000
_cell.length_b   1.000
_cell.length_c   1.000
_cell.angle_alpha   90.00
_cell.angle_beta   90.00
_cell.angle_gamma   90.00
#
_symmetry.space_group_name_H-M   'P 1'
#
loop_
_entity.id
_entity.type
_entity.pdbx_description
1 polymer ?
#
loop_
_entity_poly.entity_id
_entity_poly.type
_entity_poly.pdbx_seq_one_letter_code
_entity_poly.pdbx_strand_id
1 'polypeptide(L)'
;MAQDAWIVQLQMLLVHIPVKDIMINAVGSFVGGVALIWLAMSKHGVRFLRAKLARPNVRIERRRTPENIFTGIELGAPSRWVELQLGVPNRIGDKWWGYRFSDSLVSLTFDSNDSIETIAVALIDQDTTFEFPSWHLCCPPLGKLTLKDLMEEEHLTLEYRESARHQELVVSGREGPPGAWSYVAFGALSPHAPGQLLPSDFEWDSDRETLVSSSQDVKINWAAVTSTSYIDVFPWDLGLTLRP
;
A
#
# COMPACT_ATOMS: atom_id res chain seq x y z
N MET A 1 10.80 -68.39 15.55
CA MET A 1 11.20 -68.65 14.13
C MET A 1 11.06 -67.47 13.18
N ALA A 2 10.55 -66.33 13.58
CA ALA A 2 10.45 -65.15 12.68
C ALA A 2 11.55 -64.10 12.94
N GLN A 3 12.29 -64.20 14.02
CA GLN A 3 13.33 -63.24 14.38
C GLN A 3 14.68 -63.49 13.72
N ASP A 4 14.96 -64.72 13.31
CA ASP A 4 16.26 -65.07 12.73
C ASP A 4 16.37 -64.77 11.23
N ALA A 5 15.25 -64.61 10.55
CA ALA A 5 15.20 -64.29 9.14
C ALA A 5 15.65 -62.83 8.81
N TRP A 6 15.45 -61.89 9.74
CA TRP A 6 15.83 -60.51 9.58
C TRP A 6 17.34 -60.29 9.70
N ILE A 7 17.98 -61.02 10.58
CA ILE A 7 19.44 -60.90 10.82
C ILE A 7 20.23 -61.39 9.61
N VAL A 8 19.74 -62.48 8.96
CA VAL A 8 20.39 -63.01 7.74
C VAL A 8 20.22 -62.05 6.54
N GLN A 9 19.06 -61.39 6.43
CA GLN A 9 18.84 -60.37 5.38
C GLN A 9 19.68 -59.09 5.57
N LEU A 10 19.89 -58.66 6.79
CA LEU A 10 20.76 -57.51 7.11
C LEU A 10 22.24 -57.83 6.86
N GLN A 11 22.68 -59.07 7.09
CA GLN A 11 24.05 -59.47 6.77
C GLN A 11 24.31 -59.57 5.27
N MET A 12 23.33 -59.99 4.47
CA MET A 12 23.48 -59.98 3.00
C MET A 12 23.48 -58.59 2.38
N LEU A 13 22.82 -57.61 3.00
CA LEU A 13 22.83 -56.22 2.52
C LEU A 13 24.13 -55.46 2.78
N LEU A 14 24.83 -55.84 3.88
CA LEU A 14 26.11 -55.22 4.26
C LEU A 14 27.33 -55.70 3.48
N VAL A 15 27.24 -56.87 2.82
CA VAL A 15 28.36 -57.48 2.10
C VAL A 15 28.54 -56.93 0.68
N HIS A 16 27.56 -56.17 0.15
CA HIS A 16 27.59 -55.67 -1.23
C HIS A 16 27.83 -54.19 -1.39
N ILE A 17 28.14 -53.45 -0.31
CA ILE A 17 28.55 -52.06 -0.44
C ILE A 17 30.07 -52.04 -0.62
N PRO A 18 30.58 -51.69 -1.81
CA PRO A 18 32.04 -51.66 -2.01
C PRO A 18 32.63 -50.56 -1.10
N VAL A 19 33.43 -51.02 -0.14
CA VAL A 19 34.09 -50.11 0.83
C VAL A 19 34.83 -48.97 0.16
N LYS A 20 35.26 -49.17 -1.10
CA LYS A 20 35.85 -48.14 -1.94
C LYS A 20 34.92 -46.94 -2.21
N ASP A 21 33.63 -47.18 -2.46
CA ASP A 21 32.69 -46.09 -2.80
C ASP A 21 32.31 -45.28 -1.55
N ILE A 22 32.25 -45.95 -0.38
CA ILE A 22 32.07 -45.27 0.91
C ILE A 22 33.24 -44.38 1.23
N MET A 23 34.47 -44.85 1.03
CA MET A 23 35.69 -44.07 1.27
C MET A 23 35.78 -42.86 0.29
N ILE A 24 35.49 -43.06 -0.98
CA ILE A 24 35.53 -41.97 -1.99
C ILE A 24 34.49 -40.90 -1.64
N ASN A 25 33.28 -41.29 -1.29
CA ASN A 25 32.23 -40.35 -0.90
C ASN A 25 32.53 -39.66 0.43
N ALA A 26 33.08 -40.35 1.42
CA ALA A 26 33.47 -39.76 2.70
C ALA A 26 34.64 -38.78 2.52
N VAL A 27 35.64 -39.11 1.74
CA VAL A 27 36.76 -38.21 1.43
C VAL A 27 36.31 -37.01 0.61
N GLY A 28 35.43 -37.21 -0.39
CA GLY A 28 34.87 -36.14 -1.18
C GLY A 28 34.03 -35.17 -0.35
N SER A 29 33.23 -35.67 0.58
CA SER A 29 32.44 -34.85 1.50
C SER A 29 33.31 -34.11 2.52
N PHE A 30 34.38 -34.73 3.01
CA PHE A 30 35.32 -34.09 3.94
C PHE A 30 36.14 -32.99 3.25
N VAL A 31 36.66 -33.24 2.06
CA VAL A 31 37.41 -32.23 1.26
C VAL A 31 36.47 -31.07 0.86
N GLY A 32 35.21 -31.38 0.45
CA GLY A 32 34.21 -30.35 0.17
C GLY A 32 33.86 -29.51 1.40
N GLY A 33 33.70 -30.15 2.56
CA GLY A 33 33.45 -29.47 3.83
C GLY A 33 34.60 -28.57 4.27
N VAL A 34 35.82 -29.05 4.19
CA VAL A 34 37.05 -28.27 4.56
C VAL A 34 37.24 -27.10 3.57
N ALA A 35 37.00 -27.32 2.26
CA ALA A 35 37.07 -26.23 1.28
C ALA A 35 36.04 -25.15 1.53
N LEU A 36 34.80 -25.50 1.87
CA LEU A 36 33.74 -24.54 2.23
C LEU A 36 34.08 -23.76 3.52
N ILE A 37 34.60 -24.45 4.54
CA ILE A 37 35.05 -23.80 5.79
C ILE A 37 36.23 -22.85 5.51
N TRP A 38 37.20 -23.28 4.71
CA TRP A 38 38.32 -22.43 4.33
C TRP A 38 37.92 -21.23 3.49
N LEU A 39 36.97 -21.40 2.55
CA LEU A 39 36.37 -20.31 1.79
C LEU A 39 35.60 -19.34 2.69
N ALA A 40 34.84 -19.87 3.67
CA ALA A 40 34.14 -19.07 4.65
C ALA A 40 35.08 -18.31 5.59
N MET A 41 36.20 -18.88 5.99
CA MET A 41 37.19 -18.27 6.83
C MET A 41 38.20 -17.37 6.09
N SER A 42 38.28 -17.44 4.77
CA SER A 42 39.10 -16.54 3.98
C SER A 42 38.59 -15.11 4.07
N LYS A 43 39.51 -14.12 4.05
CA LYS A 43 39.14 -12.69 4.05
C LYS A 43 38.16 -12.33 2.92
N HIS A 44 38.16 -13.08 1.82
CA HIS A 44 37.27 -12.90 0.68
C HIS A 44 35.89 -13.54 0.93
N GLY A 45 35.85 -14.74 1.54
CA GLY A 45 34.60 -15.40 1.90
C GLY A 45 33.84 -14.64 2.99
N VAL A 46 34.54 -14.13 4.00
CA VAL A 46 33.92 -13.27 5.03
C VAL A 46 33.40 -11.96 4.45
N ARG A 47 34.12 -11.35 3.48
CA ARG A 47 33.65 -10.16 2.77
C ARG A 47 32.44 -10.47 1.89
N PHE A 48 32.44 -11.61 1.21
CA PHE A 48 31.31 -12.03 0.38
C PHE A 48 30.07 -12.35 1.23
N LEU A 49 30.24 -13.05 2.35
CA LEU A 49 29.17 -13.32 3.30
C LEU A 49 28.65 -12.02 3.96
N ARG A 50 29.56 -11.12 4.35
CA ARG A 50 29.15 -9.80 4.86
C ARG A 50 28.44 -8.95 3.80
N ALA A 51 28.87 -8.99 2.53
CA ALA A 51 28.17 -8.29 1.45
C ALA A 51 26.78 -8.89 1.16
N LYS A 52 26.63 -10.22 1.31
CA LYS A 52 25.34 -10.90 1.15
C LYS A 52 24.44 -10.75 2.38
N LEU A 53 25.01 -10.68 3.58
CA LEU A 53 24.28 -10.51 4.85
C LEU A 53 24.12 -9.03 5.24
N ALA A 54 24.96 -8.14 4.71
CA ALA A 54 24.68 -6.72 4.75
C ALA A 54 23.45 -6.49 3.88
N ARG A 55 22.27 -6.57 4.51
CA ARG A 55 21.07 -5.98 3.90
C ARG A 55 21.50 -4.56 3.55
N PRO A 56 21.37 -4.14 2.28
CA PRO A 56 21.61 -2.74 1.96
C PRO A 56 20.79 -1.97 2.98
N ASN A 57 21.43 -1.05 3.71
CA ASN A 57 20.73 -0.09 4.54
C ASN A 57 19.99 0.83 3.56
N VAL A 58 18.92 0.32 2.97
CA VAL A 58 18.00 1.12 2.19
C VAL A 58 17.31 1.98 3.22
N ARG A 59 17.88 3.16 3.45
CA ARG A 59 17.23 4.21 4.18
C ARG A 59 16.09 4.67 3.28
N ILE A 60 14.90 4.15 3.53
CA ILE A 60 13.69 4.65 2.88
C ILE A 60 13.47 6.03 3.48
N GLU A 61 13.99 7.04 2.81
CA GLU A 61 13.64 8.43 3.11
C GLU A 61 12.19 8.59 2.68
N ARG A 62 11.31 8.63 3.64
CA ARG A 62 9.91 8.96 3.40
C ARG A 62 9.85 10.45 3.10
N ARG A 63 9.68 10.78 1.85
CA ARG A 63 9.42 12.14 1.42
C ARG A 63 8.04 12.55 1.91
N ARG A 64 7.84 13.84 2.11
CA ARG A 64 6.51 14.42 2.24
C ARG A 64 5.82 14.41 0.89
N THR A 65 4.51 14.33 0.92
CA THR A 65 3.68 14.50 -0.28
C THR A 65 3.84 15.94 -0.78
N PRO A 66 3.96 16.15 -2.10
CA PRO A 66 3.92 17.51 -2.65
C PRO A 66 2.63 18.21 -2.23
N GLU A 67 2.73 19.43 -1.71
CA GLU A 67 1.57 20.21 -1.22
C GLU A 67 0.54 20.44 -2.33
N ASN A 68 1.02 20.55 -3.57
CA ASN A 68 0.19 20.75 -4.76
C ASN A 68 -0.18 19.44 -5.47
N ILE A 69 -0.29 18.32 -4.75
CA ILE A 69 -0.55 16.99 -5.35
C ILE A 69 -1.77 16.98 -6.28
N PHE A 70 -2.85 17.68 -5.91
CA PHE A 70 -4.07 17.73 -6.72
C PHE A 70 -4.04 18.75 -7.85
N THR A 71 -3.17 19.76 -7.76
CA THR A 71 -3.05 20.84 -8.77
C THR A 71 -1.82 20.67 -9.65
N GLY A 72 -0.81 19.95 -9.15
CA GLY A 72 0.44 19.70 -9.86
C GLY A 72 0.42 18.41 -10.67
N ILE A 73 -0.51 17.48 -10.37
CA ILE A 73 -0.73 16.26 -11.15
C ILE A 73 -2.13 16.37 -11.76
N GLU A 74 -2.19 16.49 -13.07
CA GLU A 74 -3.44 16.68 -13.80
C GLU A 74 -4.05 15.33 -14.20
N LEU A 75 -5.39 15.23 -14.17
CA LEU A 75 -6.12 14.14 -14.79
C LEU A 75 -5.78 14.08 -16.29
N GLY A 76 -5.65 12.88 -16.83
CA GLY A 76 -5.23 12.65 -18.21
C GLY A 76 -3.71 12.71 -18.44
N ALA A 77 -2.90 13.07 -17.45
CA ALA A 77 -1.46 13.01 -17.59
C ALA A 77 -0.96 11.56 -17.71
N PRO A 78 0.05 11.26 -18.55
CA PRO A 78 0.55 9.91 -18.72
C PRO A 78 1.32 9.42 -17.49
N SER A 79 1.26 8.12 -17.19
CA SER A 79 1.91 7.47 -16.06
C SER A 79 3.41 7.78 -15.98
N ARG A 80 4.10 7.80 -17.12
CA ARG A 80 5.52 8.14 -17.20
C ARG A 80 5.82 9.54 -16.63
N TRP A 81 4.93 10.50 -16.84
CA TRP A 81 5.09 11.83 -16.28
C TRP A 81 4.95 11.83 -14.76
N VAL A 82 4.01 11.04 -14.23
CA VAL A 82 3.85 10.84 -12.78
C VAL A 82 5.11 10.26 -12.14
N GLU A 83 5.70 9.24 -12.76
CA GLU A 83 6.94 8.65 -12.27
C GLU A 83 8.10 9.65 -12.23
N LEU A 84 8.16 10.56 -13.20
CA LEU A 84 9.16 11.65 -13.19
C LEU A 84 8.94 12.63 -12.03
N GLN A 85 7.69 12.87 -11.62
CA GLN A 85 7.34 13.82 -10.54
C GLN A 85 7.43 13.17 -9.15
N LEU A 86 6.80 12.01 -8.99
CA LEU A 86 6.66 11.33 -7.69
C LEU A 86 7.71 10.22 -7.47
N GLY A 87 8.47 9.86 -8.51
CA GLY A 87 9.38 8.70 -8.48
C GLY A 87 8.64 7.38 -8.63
N VAL A 88 9.36 6.27 -8.33
CA VAL A 88 8.82 4.92 -8.45
C VAL A 88 7.75 4.69 -7.38
N PRO A 89 6.55 4.18 -7.74
CA PRO A 89 5.51 3.91 -6.78
C PRO A 89 5.91 2.77 -5.81
N ASN A 90 5.40 2.82 -4.59
CA ASN A 90 5.63 1.78 -3.58
C ASN A 90 4.88 0.48 -3.93
N ARG A 91 3.79 0.61 -4.66
CA ARG A 91 2.99 -0.50 -5.18
C ARG A 91 2.48 -0.22 -6.57
N ILE A 92 2.45 -1.26 -7.38
CA ILE A 92 1.93 -1.25 -8.74
C ILE A 92 0.90 -2.38 -8.85
N GLY A 93 -0.32 -2.04 -9.20
CA GLY A 93 -1.36 -2.96 -9.63
C GLY A 93 -1.59 -2.86 -11.15
N ASP A 94 -2.60 -3.53 -11.67
CA ASP A 94 -2.87 -3.56 -13.12
C ASP A 94 -3.08 -2.15 -13.69
N LYS A 95 -3.98 -1.36 -13.12
CA LYS A 95 -4.22 0.03 -13.52
C LYS A 95 -4.16 0.97 -12.32
N TRP A 96 -3.30 0.66 -11.38
CA TRP A 96 -3.26 1.35 -10.12
C TRP A 96 -1.84 1.45 -9.57
N TRP A 97 -1.47 2.65 -9.10
CA TRP A 97 -0.21 2.93 -8.42
C TRP A 97 -0.47 3.50 -7.03
N GLY A 98 0.25 2.98 -6.04
CA GLY A 98 0.21 3.45 -4.66
C GLY A 98 1.55 4.02 -4.22
N TYR A 99 1.50 5.22 -3.69
CA TYR A 99 2.62 5.91 -3.06
C TYR A 99 2.38 6.06 -1.58
N ARG A 100 3.42 5.82 -0.81
CA ARG A 100 3.42 6.08 0.62
C ARG A 100 4.44 7.16 0.94
N PHE A 101 3.95 8.29 1.36
CA PHE A 101 4.73 9.38 1.90
C PHE A 101 4.79 9.32 3.43
N SER A 102 5.52 10.26 4.08
CA SER A 102 5.58 10.33 5.53
C SER A 102 4.26 10.81 6.15
N ASP A 103 3.49 11.59 5.41
CA ASP A 103 2.31 12.36 5.85
C ASP A 103 1.02 11.93 5.16
N SER A 104 1.07 11.18 4.07
CA SER A 104 -0.12 10.71 3.36
C SER A 104 0.10 9.41 2.58
N LEU A 105 -1.00 8.81 2.15
CA LEU A 105 -1.05 7.81 1.09
C LEU A 105 -1.63 8.46 -0.16
N VAL A 106 -1.00 8.23 -1.31
CA VAL A 106 -1.50 8.68 -2.61
C VAL A 106 -1.80 7.45 -3.47
N SER A 107 -3.00 7.42 -4.03
CA SER A 107 -3.44 6.39 -4.97
C SER A 107 -3.77 7.03 -6.30
N LEU A 108 -3.24 6.45 -7.37
CA LEU A 108 -3.52 6.86 -8.73
C LEU A 108 -4.11 5.69 -9.49
N THR A 109 -5.18 5.93 -10.23
CA THR A 109 -5.67 4.96 -11.22
C THR A 109 -5.45 5.48 -12.62
N PHE A 110 -5.31 4.55 -13.57
CA PHE A 110 -5.02 4.86 -14.97
C PHE A 110 -6.07 4.23 -15.87
N ASP A 111 -6.42 4.94 -16.91
CA ASP A 111 -7.32 4.46 -17.95
C ASP A 111 -6.64 3.44 -18.89
N SER A 112 -7.33 3.04 -19.97
CA SER A 112 -6.78 2.12 -20.97
C SER A 112 -5.64 2.70 -21.81
N ASN A 113 -5.44 4.02 -21.78
CA ASN A 113 -4.41 4.74 -22.51
C ASN A 113 -3.20 5.08 -21.63
N ASP A 114 -3.14 4.50 -20.40
CA ASP A 114 -2.09 4.77 -19.42
C ASP A 114 -2.06 6.23 -18.95
N SER A 115 -3.22 6.88 -18.96
CA SER A 115 -3.43 8.26 -18.49
C SER A 115 -4.15 8.26 -17.15
N ILE A 116 -3.81 9.22 -16.28
CA ILE A 116 -4.42 9.33 -14.95
C ILE A 116 -5.91 9.52 -15.07
N GLU A 117 -6.66 8.60 -14.48
CA GLU A 117 -8.11 8.65 -14.35
C GLU A 117 -8.54 9.22 -12.99
N THR A 118 -7.82 8.86 -11.93
CA THR A 118 -8.13 9.28 -10.56
C THR A 118 -6.85 9.61 -9.78
N ILE A 119 -6.95 10.63 -8.96
CA ILE A 119 -5.95 11.01 -7.95
C ILE A 119 -6.66 11.01 -6.61
N ALA A 120 -6.18 10.18 -5.66
CA ALA A 120 -6.72 10.14 -4.31
C ALA A 120 -5.60 10.27 -3.28
N VAL A 121 -5.88 11.02 -2.20
CA VAL A 121 -4.95 11.26 -1.10
C VAL A 121 -5.64 10.99 0.22
N ALA A 122 -5.01 10.18 1.09
CA ALA A 122 -5.47 9.98 2.45
C ALA A 122 -4.40 10.40 3.46
N LEU A 123 -4.82 11.04 4.54
CA LEU A 123 -3.94 11.58 5.56
C LEU A 123 -3.40 10.48 6.47
N ILE A 124 -2.12 10.61 6.81
CA ILE A 124 -1.45 9.85 7.88
C ILE A 124 -1.16 10.78 9.05
N ASP A 125 -0.83 12.03 8.75
CA ASP A 125 -0.45 13.04 9.74
C ASP A 125 -1.52 14.14 9.79
N GLN A 126 -1.91 14.51 11.02
CA GLN A 126 -2.94 15.52 11.29
C GLN A 126 -2.51 16.94 10.95
N ASP A 127 -1.20 17.21 10.89
CA ASP A 127 -0.66 18.56 10.63
C ASP A 127 -0.47 18.82 9.13
N THR A 128 -0.82 17.85 8.29
CA THR A 128 -0.69 17.95 6.84
C THR A 128 -1.97 18.46 6.21
N THR A 129 -1.80 19.37 5.26
CA THR A 129 -2.92 19.96 4.49
C THR A 129 -2.62 19.90 2.99
N PHE A 130 -3.67 19.64 2.19
CA PHE A 130 -3.61 19.65 0.74
C PHE A 130 -4.71 20.53 0.18
N GLU A 131 -4.33 21.47 -0.70
CA GLU A 131 -5.29 22.27 -1.43
C GLU A 131 -5.88 21.49 -2.60
N PHE A 132 -7.20 21.62 -2.77
CA PHE A 132 -7.88 21.07 -3.93
C PHE A 132 -7.82 22.02 -5.11
N PRO A 133 -7.87 21.49 -6.35
CA PRO A 133 -8.14 22.30 -7.50
C PRO A 133 -9.63 22.71 -7.45
N SER A 134 -9.93 23.66 -6.58
CA SER A 134 -11.30 24.12 -6.39
C SER A 134 -11.68 25.09 -7.52
N TRP A 135 -12.33 24.56 -8.53
CA TRP A 135 -12.94 25.39 -9.57
C TRP A 135 -14.18 26.10 -9.03
N HIS A 136 -14.83 25.56 -7.97
CA HIS A 136 -16.05 26.08 -7.39
C HIS A 136 -16.24 25.82 -5.88
N LEU A 137 -15.45 24.93 -5.27
CA LEU A 137 -15.54 24.64 -3.84
C LEU A 137 -14.73 25.67 -3.06
N CYS A 138 -15.39 26.58 -2.36
CA CYS A 138 -14.76 27.45 -1.36
C CYS A 138 -14.52 26.69 -0.04
N CYS A 139 -14.04 25.45 -0.11
CA CYS A 139 -13.84 24.64 1.08
C CYS A 139 -12.41 24.78 1.62
N PRO A 140 -12.21 24.54 2.92
CA PRO A 140 -10.89 24.46 3.51
C PRO A 140 -10.06 23.33 2.87
N PRO A 141 -8.72 23.40 2.94
CA PRO A 141 -7.87 22.32 2.44
C PRO A 141 -8.11 21.03 3.21
N LEU A 142 -7.87 19.87 2.55
CA LEU A 142 -7.85 18.57 3.23
C LEU A 142 -6.92 18.64 4.43
N GLY A 143 -7.34 18.09 5.57
CA GLY A 143 -6.67 18.22 6.87
C GLY A 143 -7.29 19.28 7.78
N LYS A 144 -8.01 20.26 7.21
CA LYS A 144 -8.84 21.23 7.95
C LYS A 144 -10.32 21.09 7.62
N LEU A 145 -10.62 20.36 6.56
CA LEU A 145 -11.96 20.15 6.03
C LEU A 145 -12.81 19.31 6.99
N THR A 146 -14.03 19.73 7.23
CA THR A 146 -15.02 19.00 8.01
C THR A 146 -16.20 18.57 7.14
N LEU A 147 -16.98 17.62 7.61
CA LEU A 147 -18.17 17.19 6.89
C LEU A 147 -19.18 18.33 6.73
N LYS A 148 -19.26 19.24 7.70
CA LYS A 148 -20.13 20.40 7.63
C LYS A 148 -19.81 21.29 6.43
N ASP A 149 -18.52 21.55 6.18
CA ASP A 149 -18.09 22.40 5.06
C ASP A 149 -18.56 21.85 3.71
N LEU A 150 -18.62 20.51 3.57
CA LEU A 150 -19.09 19.84 2.37
C LEU A 150 -20.62 19.76 2.28
N MET A 151 -21.31 19.65 3.41
CA MET A 151 -22.79 19.59 3.44
C MET A 151 -23.47 20.91 3.10
N GLU A 152 -22.72 22.01 3.10
CA GLU A 152 -23.19 23.32 2.64
C GLU A 152 -23.29 23.42 1.12
N GLU A 153 -22.68 22.46 0.37
CA GLU A 153 -22.67 22.44 -1.09
C GLU A 153 -23.83 21.58 -1.63
N GLU A 154 -24.85 22.22 -2.22
CA GLU A 154 -26.10 21.57 -2.66
C GLU A 154 -25.91 20.47 -3.72
N HIS A 155 -24.80 20.48 -4.44
CA HIS A 155 -24.52 19.53 -5.53
C HIS A 155 -23.75 18.29 -5.09
N LEU A 156 -23.35 18.22 -3.80
CA LEU A 156 -22.69 17.06 -3.22
C LEU A 156 -23.71 16.14 -2.53
N THR A 157 -23.47 14.85 -2.60
CA THR A 157 -24.31 13.82 -1.98
C THR A 157 -23.51 13.04 -0.93
N LEU A 158 -24.13 12.83 0.23
CA LEU A 158 -23.56 12.02 1.31
C LEU A 158 -24.03 10.57 1.19
N GLU A 159 -23.09 9.64 1.34
CA GLU A 159 -23.30 8.20 1.37
C GLU A 159 -22.57 7.61 2.58
N TYR A 160 -23.23 6.72 3.32
CA TYR A 160 -22.57 5.90 4.34
C TYR A 160 -22.22 4.53 3.77
N ARG A 161 -21.02 4.07 4.07
CA ARG A 161 -20.53 2.75 3.70
C ARG A 161 -19.92 2.05 4.91
N GLU A 162 -20.18 0.75 5.02
CA GLU A 162 -19.63 -0.08 6.08
C GLU A 162 -19.07 -1.38 5.52
N SER A 163 -17.96 -1.80 6.07
CA SER A 163 -17.31 -3.07 5.78
C SER A 163 -16.82 -3.72 7.08
N ALA A 164 -16.37 -4.97 7.00
CA ALA A 164 -15.76 -5.65 8.16
C ALA A 164 -14.47 -4.97 8.68
N ARG A 165 -13.93 -3.98 7.99
CA ARG A 165 -12.66 -3.33 8.29
C ARG A 165 -12.77 -1.86 8.68
N HIS A 166 -13.80 -1.18 8.21
CA HIS A 166 -13.98 0.25 8.42
C HIS A 166 -15.43 0.68 8.21
N GLN A 167 -15.76 1.82 8.78
CA GLN A 167 -16.92 2.64 8.44
C GLN A 167 -16.43 3.87 7.68
N GLU A 168 -17.26 4.39 6.79
CA GLU A 168 -16.90 5.52 5.97
C GLU A 168 -18.11 6.38 5.60
N LEU A 169 -17.96 7.69 5.73
CA LEU A 169 -18.86 8.67 5.13
C LEU A 169 -18.19 9.20 3.87
N VAL A 170 -18.88 9.12 2.74
CA VAL A 170 -18.39 9.62 1.46
C VAL A 170 -19.29 10.74 0.98
N VAL A 171 -18.71 11.89 0.74
CA VAL A 171 -19.40 13.02 0.09
C VAL A 171 -18.84 13.15 -1.31
N SER A 172 -19.68 13.07 -2.31
CA SER A 172 -19.22 13.09 -3.69
C SER A 172 -20.14 13.91 -4.60
N GLY A 173 -19.58 14.41 -5.68
CA GLY A 173 -20.30 15.20 -6.65
C GLY A 173 -19.51 15.51 -7.90
N ARG A 174 -20.11 16.32 -8.75
CA ARG A 174 -19.54 16.75 -10.01
C ARG A 174 -19.08 18.19 -9.89
N GLU A 175 -17.86 18.45 -10.31
CA GLU A 175 -17.21 19.75 -10.27
C GLU A 175 -16.70 20.18 -11.65
N GLY A 176 -16.66 21.50 -11.89
CA GLY A 176 -16.10 22.08 -13.09
C GLY A 176 -17.11 22.73 -14.03
N PRO A 177 -16.65 23.43 -15.05
CA PRO A 177 -17.49 24.12 -16.01
C PRO A 177 -18.18 23.12 -16.97
N PRO A 178 -19.31 23.49 -17.56
CA PRO A 178 -19.97 22.65 -18.56
C PRO A 178 -19.03 22.21 -19.68
N GLY A 179 -18.93 20.90 -19.88
CA GLY A 179 -18.05 20.29 -20.90
C GLY A 179 -16.65 19.92 -20.43
N ALA A 180 -16.25 20.32 -19.19
CA ALA A 180 -14.98 19.96 -18.56
C ALA A 180 -15.22 19.53 -17.11
N TRP A 181 -16.16 18.62 -16.92
CA TRP A 181 -16.49 18.08 -15.60
C TRP A 181 -15.40 17.15 -15.08
N SER A 182 -15.06 17.31 -13.82
CA SER A 182 -14.43 16.27 -12.99
C SER A 182 -15.39 15.85 -11.88
N TYR A 183 -15.13 14.73 -11.27
CA TYR A 183 -15.87 14.29 -10.09
C TYR A 183 -14.93 14.39 -8.90
N VAL A 184 -15.49 14.77 -7.75
CA VAL A 184 -14.77 14.85 -6.50
C VAL A 184 -15.40 13.92 -5.48
N ALA A 185 -14.58 13.35 -4.61
CA ALA A 185 -15.03 12.61 -3.46
C ALA A 185 -14.19 12.98 -2.25
N PHE A 186 -14.86 13.07 -1.13
CA PHE A 186 -14.27 13.36 0.15
C PHE A 186 -14.76 12.33 1.15
N GLY A 187 -13.90 11.83 2.01
CA GLY A 187 -14.32 10.82 2.95
C GLY A 187 -13.84 11.04 4.36
N ALA A 188 -14.69 10.64 5.29
CA ALA A 188 -14.37 10.43 6.68
C ALA A 188 -14.31 8.92 6.92
N LEU A 189 -13.11 8.37 6.96
CA LEU A 189 -12.86 6.96 7.17
C LEU A 189 -12.52 6.69 8.64
N SER A 190 -13.24 5.75 9.24
CA SER A 190 -13.02 5.24 10.59
C SER A 190 -12.66 3.75 10.52
N PRO A 191 -11.37 3.38 10.61
CA PRO A 191 -10.95 1.99 10.56
C PRO A 191 -11.27 1.30 11.90
N HIS A 192 -11.78 0.06 11.85
CA HIS A 192 -12.07 -0.75 13.05
C HIS A 192 -10.81 -1.21 13.80
N ALA A 193 -9.65 -1.20 13.15
CA ALA A 193 -8.38 -1.51 13.78
C ALA A 193 -7.40 -0.35 13.60
N PRO A 194 -6.53 -0.10 14.59
CA PRO A 194 -5.47 0.88 14.45
C PRO A 194 -4.65 0.61 13.21
N GLY A 195 -4.52 1.60 12.36
CA GLY A 195 -3.82 1.54 11.07
C GLY A 195 -2.86 2.72 10.93
N GLN A 196 -2.49 2.98 9.69
CA GLN A 196 -1.57 4.07 9.36
C GLN A 196 -2.30 5.35 8.96
N LEU A 197 -3.57 5.23 8.60
CA LEU A 197 -4.40 6.37 8.25
C LEU A 197 -4.80 7.11 9.52
N LEU A 198 -4.85 8.42 9.42
CA LEU A 198 -5.46 9.26 10.43
C LEU A 198 -6.95 8.92 10.50
N PRO A 199 -7.46 8.36 11.61
CA PRO A 199 -8.87 8.00 11.69
C PRO A 199 -9.75 9.26 11.76
N SER A 200 -10.96 9.15 11.22
CA SER A 200 -12.03 10.09 11.48
C SER A 200 -13.04 9.45 12.43
N ASP A 201 -13.40 10.16 13.48
CA ASP A 201 -14.35 9.69 14.48
C ASP A 201 -15.74 10.21 14.14
N PHE A 202 -16.70 9.30 13.98
CA PHE A 202 -18.09 9.61 13.80
C PHE A 202 -18.97 8.43 14.26
N GLU A 203 -20.23 8.71 14.54
CA GLU A 203 -21.25 7.74 14.90
C GLU A 203 -22.41 7.82 13.91
N TRP A 204 -22.82 6.67 13.38
CA TRP A 204 -23.90 6.51 12.41
C TRP A 204 -25.01 5.64 12.97
N ASP A 205 -26.25 6.12 12.91
CA ASP A 205 -27.45 5.34 13.24
C ASP A 205 -27.94 4.63 11.97
N SER A 206 -27.63 3.33 11.87
CA SER A 206 -28.00 2.52 10.70
C SER A 206 -29.52 2.27 10.61
N ASP A 207 -30.25 2.32 11.72
CA ASP A 207 -31.70 2.12 11.71
C ASP A 207 -32.45 3.33 11.14
N ARG A 208 -31.88 4.51 11.36
CA ARG A 208 -32.43 5.79 10.90
C ARG A 208 -31.75 6.34 9.67
N GLU A 209 -30.67 5.70 9.24
CA GLU A 209 -29.81 6.17 8.14
C GLU A 209 -29.36 7.63 8.34
N THR A 210 -28.95 7.98 9.58
CA THR A 210 -28.59 9.34 9.92
C THR A 210 -27.27 9.42 10.70
N LEU A 211 -26.54 10.51 10.48
CA LEU A 211 -25.37 10.85 11.27
C LEU A 211 -25.78 11.31 12.67
N VAL A 212 -25.25 10.67 13.71
CA VAL A 212 -25.45 11.03 15.11
C VAL A 212 -24.48 12.11 15.55
N SER A 213 -23.23 11.99 15.12
CA SER A 213 -22.18 12.98 15.41
C SER A 213 -22.48 14.33 14.78
N SER A 214 -22.03 15.40 15.41
CA SER A 214 -22.11 16.74 14.81
C SER A 214 -21.21 16.81 13.55
N SER A 215 -21.74 17.25 12.42
CA SER A 215 -21.00 17.34 11.14
C SER A 215 -19.76 18.23 11.22
N GLN A 216 -19.73 19.22 12.12
CA GLN A 216 -18.57 20.10 12.33
C GLN A 216 -17.40 19.39 13.04
N ASP A 217 -17.67 18.28 13.75
CA ASP A 217 -16.67 17.52 14.49
C ASP A 217 -16.11 16.36 13.65
N VAL A 218 -16.80 15.99 12.56
CA VAL A 218 -16.37 14.94 11.63
C VAL A 218 -15.34 15.49 10.66
N LYS A 219 -14.09 15.07 10.82
CA LYS A 219 -12.97 15.49 9.96
C LYS A 219 -12.88 14.63 8.72
N ILE A 220 -12.70 15.27 7.59
CA ILE A 220 -12.40 14.59 6.32
C ILE A 220 -10.92 14.20 6.33
N ASN A 221 -10.64 12.93 6.14
CA ASN A 221 -9.29 12.38 6.18
C ASN A 221 -8.78 11.82 4.85
N TRP A 222 -9.63 11.81 3.82
CA TRP A 222 -9.20 11.54 2.44
C TRP A 222 -10.02 12.31 1.42
N ALA A 223 -9.44 12.47 0.25
CA ALA A 223 -10.13 13.09 -0.87
C ALA A 223 -9.61 12.55 -2.20
N ALA A 224 -10.44 12.64 -3.22
CA ALA A 224 -10.10 12.23 -4.57
C ALA A 224 -10.70 13.15 -5.63
N VAL A 225 -10.00 13.23 -6.77
CA VAL A 225 -10.46 13.84 -8.01
C VAL A 225 -10.40 12.78 -9.11
N THR A 226 -11.45 12.63 -9.90
CA THR A 226 -11.52 11.62 -10.96
C THR A 226 -12.23 12.16 -12.21
N SER A 227 -11.89 11.61 -13.37
CA SER A 227 -12.55 11.90 -14.64
C SER A 227 -13.80 11.06 -14.86
N THR A 228 -14.03 10.03 -14.04
CA THR A 228 -15.18 9.12 -14.16
C THR A 228 -16.24 9.39 -13.11
N SER A 229 -17.51 9.15 -13.45
CA SER A 229 -18.63 9.30 -12.52
C SER A 229 -18.69 8.21 -11.43
N TYR A 230 -17.89 7.18 -11.56
CA TYR A 230 -17.87 6.06 -10.65
C TYR A 230 -16.67 6.21 -9.71
N ILE A 231 -16.98 6.47 -8.45
CA ILE A 231 -15.97 6.63 -7.40
C ILE A 231 -15.92 5.37 -6.55
N ASP A 232 -15.47 4.28 -7.15
CA ASP A 232 -14.97 3.12 -6.39
C ASP A 232 -13.48 3.36 -6.11
N VAL A 233 -13.23 4.40 -5.36
CA VAL A 233 -12.08 5.25 -5.63
C VAL A 233 -10.85 4.89 -4.91
N PHE A 234 -10.96 4.30 -3.74
CA PHE A 234 -9.74 4.04 -3.00
C PHE A 234 -9.64 2.56 -2.73
N PRO A 235 -8.63 1.88 -3.26
CA PRO A 235 -8.38 0.50 -2.85
C PRO A 235 -7.84 0.49 -1.42
N TRP A 236 -8.69 0.84 -0.45
CA TRP A 236 -8.39 0.86 0.98
C TRP A 236 -7.73 -0.43 1.44
N ASP A 237 -8.15 -1.54 0.88
CA ASP A 237 -7.58 -2.85 1.15
C ASP A 237 -6.10 -2.94 0.77
N LEU A 238 -5.68 -2.19 -0.24
CA LEU A 238 -4.28 -2.17 -0.69
C LEU A 238 -3.46 -1.09 0.02
N GLY A 239 -4.06 0.05 0.34
CA GLY A 239 -3.41 1.15 1.06
C GLY A 239 -3.10 0.81 2.52
N LEU A 240 -4.03 0.16 3.21
CA LEU A 240 -3.89 -0.22 4.62
C LEU A 240 -2.83 -1.31 4.87
N THR A 241 -2.46 -2.08 3.84
CA THR A 241 -1.46 -3.15 3.95
C THR A 241 -0.03 -2.72 3.61
N LEU A 242 0.21 -1.45 3.32
CA LEU A 242 1.56 -0.90 3.20
C LEU A 242 2.20 -0.85 4.59
N ARG A 243 2.68 -2.00 5.08
CA ARG A 243 3.47 -2.05 6.31
C ARG A 243 4.77 -1.27 6.13
N PRO A 244 5.28 -0.67 7.22
CA PRO A 244 6.54 0.05 7.21
C PRO A 244 7.71 -0.81 6.79
#